data_2f421a57278e6525043f9d2450ea9bb3
#
_entry.id   2f421a57278e6525043f9d2450ea9bb3
#
_cell.length_a   1.000
_cell.length_b   1.000
_cell.length_c   1.000
_cell.angle_alpha   90.00
_cell.angle_beta   90.00
_cell.angle_gamma   90.00
#
_symmetry.space_group_name_H-M   'P 1'
#
loop_
_entity.id
_entity.type
_entity.pdbx_description
1 polymer ?
#
loop_
_entity_poly.entity_id
_entity_poly.type
_entity_poly.pdbx_seq_one_letter_code
_entity_poly.pdbx_strand_id
1 'polypeptide(L)'
;MKPYLPQVDPNPNIRKDELVKNREDYKFNHNYLAPIPVIDKVPHQELFSAEYTAKRLASMANLAPNMLAAKARNFLDPLDELEEYEELLTLLPKPAVMNNYKTDSCFAEQRLSGANPLALRRIDSLPANLGITNAHFQKSVGTESNLEAALKEGKLYLLDYPTLFDIKGGTSQNVRKYLPKPQALFYWQSNGLPNGGSLRPVAIKLNNDAGTDGLIYTPDDPYLDWFLAKTSVQIADGNHQELGSHFAYTHAVMAPFCIATARQLAANHPIALLLKPHFRFMLFDNDLGRTHFLQPGGPVDEFMAGSLEESLTFVVKTYQEWSVDKFVFPTLIKSQNMDDPDILPHFPFRDDGMLIWNAIHKFVTDYLQLYYQTPQDLSEDYELQNWARELVAQDGGRVKGMPEKIETIDQLIQIITVVVFTCAPFHSALNFSQYEYMAFVPNMPYAAYHPTPESKGVDMQTIMKILPPFKQAADQVMWTHILTSYHYDKLGYYDEEFADPLAQELVVQFQQNLHDIERQIDIRNQTRPIPYNFLKPSQIINSINT
;
A
#
# COMPACT_ATOMS: atom_id res chain seq x y z
N MET A 1 29.78 11.67 -5.38
CA MET A 1 30.42 11.35 -6.70
C MET A 1 29.90 12.35 -7.72
N LYS A 2 30.77 12.88 -8.63
CA LYS A 2 30.33 13.82 -9.66
C LYS A 2 29.53 13.06 -10.73
N PRO A 3 28.33 13.52 -11.11
CA PRO A 3 27.51 12.87 -12.11
C PRO A 3 28.03 13.11 -13.55
N TYR A 4 27.97 12.05 -14.36
CA TYR A 4 28.30 12.11 -15.78
C TYR A 4 27.38 11.21 -16.61
N LEU A 5 26.93 11.70 -17.76
CA LEU A 5 26.38 10.84 -18.80
C LEU A 5 27.50 10.00 -19.44
N PRO A 6 27.22 8.77 -19.91
CA PRO A 6 28.27 7.87 -20.38
C PRO A 6 29.07 8.41 -21.56
N GLN A 7 28.46 9.19 -22.46
CA GLN A 7 29.11 9.79 -23.61
C GLN A 7 30.12 10.90 -23.30
N VAL A 8 30.06 11.47 -22.06
CA VAL A 8 30.97 12.57 -21.62
C VAL A 8 31.78 12.20 -20.37
N ASP A 9 31.73 10.95 -19.93
CA ASP A 9 32.51 10.49 -18.78
C ASP A 9 34.01 10.45 -19.11
N PRO A 10 34.87 11.11 -18.31
CA PRO A 10 36.33 11.06 -18.54
C PRO A 10 36.94 9.68 -18.28
N ASN A 11 36.24 8.75 -17.64
CA ASN A 11 36.72 7.42 -17.27
C ASN A 11 35.84 6.28 -17.80
N PRO A 12 35.63 6.17 -19.13
CA PRO A 12 34.68 5.22 -19.71
C PRO A 12 35.05 3.74 -19.46
N ASN A 13 36.32 3.42 -19.27
CA ASN A 13 36.74 2.04 -18.98
C ASN A 13 36.38 1.61 -17.55
N ILE A 14 36.59 2.48 -16.55
CA ILE A 14 36.21 2.19 -15.15
C ILE A 14 34.71 1.94 -15.09
N ARG A 15 33.93 2.79 -15.75
CA ARG A 15 32.47 2.69 -15.88
C ARG A 15 32.03 1.36 -16.49
N LYS A 16 32.71 0.95 -17.59
CA LYS A 16 32.42 -0.32 -18.26
C LYS A 16 32.73 -1.53 -17.37
N ASP A 17 33.88 -1.52 -16.69
CA ASP A 17 34.29 -2.63 -15.81
C ASP A 17 33.34 -2.76 -14.59
N GLU A 18 32.90 -1.63 -14.04
CA GLU A 18 31.87 -1.60 -13.00
C GLU A 18 30.56 -2.27 -13.45
N LEU A 19 30.04 -1.90 -14.62
CA LEU A 19 28.80 -2.46 -15.16
C LEU A 19 28.91 -3.95 -15.49
N VAL A 20 30.09 -4.41 -15.94
CA VAL A 20 30.34 -5.85 -16.14
C VAL A 20 30.22 -6.60 -14.83
N LYS A 21 30.87 -6.11 -13.77
CA LYS A 21 30.79 -6.69 -12.42
C LYS A 21 29.35 -6.66 -11.86
N ASN A 22 28.67 -5.53 -11.98
CA ASN A 22 27.31 -5.39 -11.47
C ASN A 22 26.34 -6.36 -12.15
N ARG A 23 26.50 -6.67 -13.44
CA ARG A 23 25.68 -7.68 -14.13
C ARG A 23 25.90 -9.10 -13.61
N GLU A 24 27.07 -9.39 -13.04
CA GLU A 24 27.34 -10.66 -12.37
C GLU A 24 26.77 -10.71 -10.96
N ASP A 25 26.80 -9.58 -10.22
CA ASP A 25 26.34 -9.49 -8.84
C ASP A 25 24.81 -9.39 -8.75
N TYR A 26 24.17 -8.66 -9.67
CA TYR A 26 22.71 -8.42 -9.68
C TYR A 26 22.03 -9.26 -10.77
N LYS A 27 21.71 -10.52 -10.50
CA LYS A 27 21.02 -11.40 -11.45
C LYS A 27 19.53 -11.45 -11.17
N PHE A 28 18.72 -11.45 -12.22
CA PHE A 28 17.30 -11.73 -12.14
C PHE A 28 17.03 -13.22 -11.88
N ASN A 29 16.09 -13.52 -11.00
CA ASN A 29 15.51 -14.84 -10.83
C ASN A 29 14.03 -14.76 -11.20
N HIS A 30 13.59 -15.57 -12.16
CA HIS A 30 12.24 -15.59 -12.70
C HIS A 30 11.45 -16.85 -12.28
N ASN A 31 12.02 -17.70 -11.44
CA ASN A 31 11.45 -19.00 -11.10
C ASN A 31 10.79 -19.03 -9.72
N TYR A 32 11.21 -18.14 -8.82
CA TYR A 32 10.72 -18.17 -7.43
C TYR A 32 9.23 -17.83 -7.32
N LEU A 33 8.81 -16.73 -7.93
CA LEU A 33 7.41 -16.24 -7.93
C LEU A 33 7.00 -15.86 -9.36
N ALA A 34 7.13 -16.80 -10.30
CA ALA A 34 6.86 -16.54 -11.71
C ALA A 34 5.47 -15.94 -11.95
N PRO A 35 5.32 -14.89 -12.77
CA PRO A 35 6.34 -14.28 -13.64
C PRO A 35 7.12 -13.10 -13.03
N ILE A 36 7.00 -12.83 -11.73
CA ILE A 36 7.59 -11.68 -11.03
C ILE A 36 9.12 -11.87 -10.97
N PRO A 37 9.91 -10.92 -11.50
CA PRO A 37 11.37 -10.97 -11.38
C PRO A 37 11.79 -10.57 -9.96
N VAL A 38 12.68 -11.35 -9.37
CA VAL A 38 13.30 -11.04 -8.07
C VAL A 38 14.82 -11.08 -8.21
N ILE A 39 15.54 -10.59 -7.22
CA ILE A 39 17.00 -10.79 -7.17
C ILE A 39 17.33 -12.27 -6.90
N ASP A 40 18.28 -12.84 -7.62
CA ASP A 40 18.69 -14.23 -7.42
C ASP A 40 19.42 -14.41 -6.10
N LYS A 41 20.40 -13.55 -5.85
CA LYS A 41 21.15 -13.46 -4.61
C LYS A 41 21.40 -12.00 -4.28
N VAL A 42 21.09 -11.60 -3.04
CA VAL A 42 21.31 -10.22 -2.59
C VAL A 42 22.81 -9.94 -2.50
N PRO A 43 23.33 -8.91 -3.21
CA PRO A 43 24.72 -8.49 -3.07
C PRO A 43 25.02 -7.94 -1.68
N HIS A 44 26.27 -8.08 -1.21
CA HIS A 44 26.65 -7.69 0.14
C HIS A 44 26.38 -6.19 0.45
N GLN A 45 26.53 -5.31 -0.53
CA GLN A 45 26.28 -3.86 -0.39
C GLN A 45 24.80 -3.49 -0.21
N GLU A 46 23.89 -4.41 -0.48
CA GLU A 46 22.43 -4.23 -0.30
C GLU A 46 21.94 -4.67 1.09
N LEU A 47 22.80 -5.34 1.88
CA LEU A 47 22.45 -5.79 3.22
C LEU A 47 22.23 -4.60 4.16
N PHE A 48 21.36 -4.78 5.14
CA PHE A 48 21.18 -3.77 6.20
C PHE A 48 22.49 -3.41 6.87
N SER A 49 22.74 -2.12 7.04
CA SER A 49 23.88 -1.67 7.83
C SER A 49 23.72 -2.03 9.31
N ALA A 50 24.84 -2.13 10.03
CA ALA A 50 24.80 -2.35 11.48
C ALA A 50 24.00 -1.26 12.22
N GLU A 51 24.11 -0.01 11.78
CA GLU A 51 23.34 1.12 12.32
C GLU A 51 21.84 0.95 12.08
N TYR A 52 21.44 0.63 10.85
CA TYR A 52 20.03 0.36 10.49
C TYR A 52 19.48 -0.76 11.37
N THR A 53 20.18 -1.89 11.44
CA THR A 53 19.76 -3.07 12.22
C THR A 53 19.60 -2.72 13.71
N ALA A 54 20.57 -1.99 14.29
CA ALA A 54 20.51 -1.59 15.70
C ALA A 54 19.31 -0.66 16.00
N LYS A 55 19.05 0.32 15.13
CA LYS A 55 17.92 1.25 15.29
C LYS A 55 16.57 0.55 15.10
N ARG A 56 16.46 -0.35 14.10
CA ARG A 56 15.25 -1.16 13.88
C ARG A 56 14.97 -2.07 15.08
N LEU A 57 15.98 -2.74 15.64
CA LEU A 57 15.81 -3.55 16.86
C LEU A 57 15.41 -2.69 18.06
N ALA A 58 15.97 -1.49 18.20
CA ALA A 58 15.60 -0.58 19.28
C ALA A 58 14.14 -0.12 19.19
N SER A 59 13.61 0.13 17.98
CA SER A 59 12.19 0.50 17.79
C SER A 59 11.22 -0.62 18.20
N MET A 60 11.68 -1.87 18.17
CA MET A 60 10.91 -3.06 18.55
C MET A 60 11.15 -3.53 19.99
N ALA A 61 11.87 -2.74 20.82
CA ALA A 61 12.27 -3.19 22.17
C ALA A 61 11.11 -3.58 23.09
N ASN A 62 9.94 -2.94 22.94
CA ASN A 62 8.76 -3.23 23.74
C ASN A 62 7.95 -4.43 23.21
N LEU A 63 8.27 -4.98 22.04
CA LEU A 63 7.46 -6.03 21.41
C LEU A 63 7.47 -7.34 22.22
N ALA A 64 8.65 -7.88 22.55
CA ALA A 64 8.76 -9.13 23.31
C ALA A 64 8.16 -9.01 24.72
N PRO A 65 8.43 -7.96 25.51
CA PRO A 65 7.73 -7.73 26.77
C PRO A 65 6.22 -7.62 26.63
N ASN A 66 5.71 -6.96 25.59
CA ASN A 66 4.28 -6.85 25.32
C ASN A 66 3.65 -8.21 25.04
N MET A 67 4.27 -9.03 24.18
CA MET A 67 3.76 -10.36 23.87
C MET A 67 3.73 -11.27 25.11
N LEU A 68 4.71 -11.15 26.01
CA LEU A 68 4.72 -11.88 27.27
C LEU A 68 3.59 -11.40 28.20
N ALA A 69 3.39 -10.11 28.34
CA ALA A 69 2.29 -9.53 29.15
C ALA A 69 0.92 -9.97 28.62
N ALA A 70 0.69 -9.85 27.30
CA ALA A 70 -0.56 -10.29 26.68
C ALA A 70 -0.82 -11.78 26.89
N LYS A 71 0.20 -12.63 26.76
CA LYS A 71 0.09 -14.09 26.99
C LYS A 71 -0.27 -14.40 28.47
N ALA A 72 0.35 -13.71 29.41
CA ALA A 72 0.04 -13.88 30.84
C ALA A 72 -1.41 -13.48 31.16
N ARG A 73 -1.88 -12.40 30.55
CA ARG A 73 -3.24 -11.91 30.68
C ARG A 73 -4.25 -12.92 30.12
N ASN A 74 -4.08 -13.35 28.89
CA ASN A 74 -4.96 -14.35 28.26
C ASN A 74 -4.97 -15.71 29.00
N PHE A 75 -3.91 -16.03 29.75
CA PHE A 75 -3.90 -17.24 30.59
C PHE A 75 -4.84 -17.09 31.80
N LEU A 76 -4.97 -15.89 32.33
CA LEU A 76 -5.85 -15.58 33.47
C LEU A 76 -7.28 -15.35 33.04
N ASP A 77 -7.47 -14.71 31.90
CA ASP A 77 -8.74 -14.29 31.33
C ASP A 77 -8.70 -14.44 29.81
N PRO A 78 -9.18 -15.55 29.23
CA PRO A 78 -9.17 -15.78 27.80
C PRO A 78 -10.08 -14.81 27.04
N LEU A 79 -9.68 -14.40 25.82
CA LEU A 79 -10.45 -13.51 24.94
C LEU A 79 -11.87 -14.06 24.68
N ASP A 80 -12.90 -13.42 25.22
CA ASP A 80 -14.31 -13.74 24.96
C ASP A 80 -15.18 -12.49 24.71
N GLU A 81 -14.60 -11.27 24.84
CA GLU A 81 -15.22 -9.99 24.53
C GLU A 81 -14.36 -9.14 23.55
N LEU A 82 -15.01 -8.24 22.80
CA LEU A 82 -14.33 -7.38 21.81
C LEU A 82 -13.31 -6.43 22.44
N GLU A 83 -13.62 -5.93 23.62
CA GLU A 83 -12.82 -4.98 24.38
C GLU A 83 -11.50 -5.58 24.85
N GLU A 84 -11.46 -6.88 25.09
CA GLU A 84 -10.26 -7.59 25.59
C GLU A 84 -9.12 -7.66 24.58
N TYR A 85 -9.41 -7.49 23.28
CA TYR A 85 -8.35 -7.36 22.27
C TYR A 85 -7.43 -6.15 22.51
N GLU A 86 -7.87 -5.15 23.30
CA GLU A 86 -7.02 -4.05 23.75
C GLU A 86 -5.84 -4.53 24.60
N GLU A 87 -5.99 -5.66 25.29
CA GLU A 87 -4.98 -6.24 26.16
C GLU A 87 -3.76 -6.80 25.39
N LEU A 88 -3.93 -7.03 24.07
CA LEU A 88 -2.82 -7.37 23.19
C LEU A 88 -1.84 -6.19 23.00
N LEU A 89 -2.22 -4.98 23.39
CA LEU A 89 -1.47 -3.73 23.20
C LEU A 89 -1.02 -3.11 24.54
N THR A 90 -0.76 -3.93 25.56
CA THR A 90 -0.46 -3.47 26.93
C THR A 90 0.74 -2.53 27.03
N LEU A 91 1.83 -2.81 26.29
CA LEU A 91 3.07 -2.03 26.28
C LEU A 91 3.36 -1.39 24.92
N LEU A 92 2.50 -1.60 23.94
CA LEU A 92 2.58 -1.00 22.62
C LEU A 92 1.64 0.22 22.52
N PRO A 93 1.90 1.15 21.58
CA PRO A 93 0.99 2.26 21.34
C PRO A 93 -0.43 1.76 21.00
N LYS A 94 -1.44 2.39 21.56
CA LYS A 94 -2.83 2.06 21.25
C LYS A 94 -3.28 2.86 20.04
N PRO A 95 -3.70 2.18 18.93
CA PRO A 95 -4.21 2.86 17.75
C PRO A 95 -5.47 3.69 18.06
N ALA A 96 -5.56 4.89 17.50
CA ALA A 96 -6.71 5.78 17.75
C ALA A 96 -8.03 5.20 17.22
N VAL A 97 -7.98 4.32 16.21
CA VAL A 97 -9.14 3.62 15.67
C VAL A 97 -9.92 2.82 16.71
N MET A 98 -9.28 2.37 17.80
CA MET A 98 -9.92 1.66 18.91
C MET A 98 -11.11 2.41 19.50
N ASN A 99 -11.07 3.74 19.50
CA ASN A 99 -12.10 4.56 20.15
C ASN A 99 -13.42 4.60 19.36
N ASN A 100 -13.40 4.31 18.05
CA ASN A 100 -14.54 4.54 17.16
C ASN A 100 -14.74 3.49 16.06
N TYR A 101 -13.97 2.40 16.04
CA TYR A 101 -14.01 1.36 15.00
C TYR A 101 -15.41 0.76 14.76
N LYS A 102 -16.28 0.75 15.77
CA LYS A 102 -17.65 0.25 15.67
C LYS A 102 -18.58 1.17 14.87
N THR A 103 -18.20 2.47 14.70
CA THR A 103 -19.07 3.47 14.06
C THR A 103 -19.04 3.38 12.53
N ASP A 104 -20.15 3.72 11.90
CA ASP A 104 -20.25 3.80 10.44
C ASP A 104 -19.39 4.92 9.86
N SER A 105 -19.23 6.01 10.60
CA SER A 105 -18.35 7.12 10.21
C SER A 105 -16.89 6.67 10.12
N CYS A 106 -16.38 5.95 11.13
CA CYS A 106 -15.01 5.43 11.11
C CYS A 106 -14.83 4.38 10.01
N PHE A 107 -15.78 3.46 9.85
CA PHE A 107 -15.75 2.45 8.80
C PHE A 107 -15.69 3.07 7.41
N ALA A 108 -16.51 4.10 7.14
CA ALA A 108 -16.51 4.79 5.85
C ALA A 108 -15.26 5.64 5.64
N GLU A 109 -14.81 6.37 6.68
CA GLU A 109 -13.62 7.23 6.56
C GLU A 109 -12.34 6.43 6.26
N GLN A 110 -12.22 5.20 6.78
CA GLN A 110 -11.14 4.30 6.44
C GLN A 110 -11.04 3.98 4.94
N ARG A 111 -12.08 4.20 4.13
CA ARG A 111 -12.05 4.04 2.66
C ARG A 111 -11.32 5.18 1.96
N LEU A 112 -11.25 6.35 2.62
CA LEU A 112 -10.66 7.59 2.09
C LEU A 112 -9.29 7.88 2.69
N SER A 113 -9.06 7.47 3.93
CA SER A 113 -7.86 7.79 4.72
C SER A 113 -7.29 6.61 5.50
N GLY A 114 -7.74 5.38 5.22
CA GLY A 114 -7.28 4.16 5.89
C GLY A 114 -6.07 3.51 5.25
N ALA A 115 -5.90 2.23 5.54
CA ALA A 115 -4.76 1.45 5.05
C ALA A 115 -4.85 1.10 3.56
N ASN A 116 -6.06 1.07 2.97
CA ASN A 116 -6.28 0.70 1.56
C ASN A 116 -7.12 1.73 0.79
N PRO A 117 -6.64 2.96 0.60
CA PRO A 117 -7.39 4.02 -0.09
C PRO A 117 -7.56 3.77 -1.60
N LEU A 118 -6.92 2.72 -2.14
CA LEU A 118 -6.99 2.34 -3.54
C LEU A 118 -8.20 1.45 -3.90
N ALA A 119 -8.87 0.88 -2.91
CA ALA A 119 -9.93 -0.10 -3.16
C ALA A 119 -11.27 0.56 -3.52
N LEU A 120 -11.55 1.75 -2.99
CA LEU A 120 -12.79 2.46 -3.27
C LEU A 120 -12.78 3.08 -4.66
N ARG A 121 -13.90 2.98 -5.38
CA ARG A 121 -14.10 3.67 -6.66
C ARG A 121 -15.49 4.28 -6.76
N ARG A 122 -15.62 5.42 -7.42
CA ARG A 122 -16.91 5.98 -7.82
C ARG A 122 -17.45 5.19 -9.00
N ILE A 123 -18.75 4.89 -8.97
CA ILE A 123 -19.42 4.09 -10.01
C ILE A 123 -20.41 4.91 -10.81
N ASP A 124 -20.53 4.60 -12.10
CA ASP A 124 -21.50 5.19 -13.04
C ASP A 124 -22.65 4.22 -13.36
N SER A 125 -22.53 2.97 -12.93
CA SER A 125 -23.56 1.94 -13.06
C SER A 125 -23.47 0.97 -11.87
N LEU A 126 -24.61 0.41 -11.49
CA LEU A 126 -24.66 -0.64 -10.47
C LEU A 126 -24.28 -1.97 -11.11
N PRO A 127 -23.32 -2.73 -10.54
CA PRO A 127 -23.03 -4.08 -10.99
C PRO A 127 -24.27 -4.97 -10.93
N ALA A 128 -24.52 -5.76 -11.99
CA ALA A 128 -25.70 -6.61 -12.07
C ALA A 128 -25.79 -7.64 -10.91
N ASN A 129 -24.64 -8.07 -10.41
CA ASN A 129 -24.53 -9.02 -9.30
C ASN A 129 -24.61 -8.37 -7.90
N LEU A 130 -24.75 -7.05 -7.80
CA LEU A 130 -24.77 -6.36 -6.50
C LEU A 130 -26.06 -6.63 -5.71
N GLY A 131 -27.22 -6.64 -6.40
CA GLY A 131 -28.51 -6.93 -5.79
C GLY A 131 -29.06 -5.86 -4.83
N ILE A 132 -28.31 -4.76 -4.60
CA ILE A 132 -28.75 -3.64 -3.76
C ILE A 132 -29.82 -2.84 -4.51
N THR A 133 -30.95 -2.60 -3.86
CA THR A 133 -32.13 -1.95 -4.43
C THR A 133 -32.34 -0.54 -3.86
N ASN A 134 -33.25 0.24 -4.47
CA ASN A 134 -33.65 1.53 -3.93
C ASN A 134 -34.23 1.41 -2.50
N ALA A 135 -34.90 0.31 -2.18
CA ALA A 135 -35.39 0.08 -0.81
C ALA A 135 -34.25 -0.06 0.21
N HIS A 136 -33.15 -0.75 -0.13
CA HIS A 136 -31.95 -0.80 0.71
C HIS A 136 -31.31 0.60 0.86
N PHE A 137 -31.24 1.37 -0.21
CA PHE A 137 -30.71 2.74 -0.19
C PHE A 137 -31.53 3.65 0.72
N GLN A 138 -32.86 3.63 0.59
CA GLN A 138 -33.76 4.44 1.39
C GLN A 138 -33.72 4.12 2.88
N LYS A 139 -33.52 2.86 3.25
CA LYS A 139 -33.31 2.48 4.66
C LYS A 139 -32.10 3.16 5.27
N SER A 140 -31.02 3.34 4.49
CA SER A 140 -29.75 3.86 4.97
C SER A 140 -29.63 5.38 4.87
N VAL A 141 -30.23 6.00 3.85
CA VAL A 141 -30.05 7.42 3.52
C VAL A 141 -31.31 8.25 3.84
N GLY A 142 -32.48 7.63 3.82
CA GLY A 142 -33.77 8.27 4.08
C GLY A 142 -34.78 8.02 2.94
N THR A 143 -36.08 7.99 3.30
CA THR A 143 -37.17 7.62 2.40
C THR A 143 -37.34 8.54 1.19
N GLU A 144 -36.94 9.81 1.31
CA GLU A 144 -36.99 10.81 0.23
C GLU A 144 -35.82 10.66 -0.77
N SER A 145 -34.85 9.80 -0.47
CA SER A 145 -33.66 9.60 -1.30
C SER A 145 -33.93 8.58 -2.41
N ASN A 146 -33.23 8.71 -3.54
CA ASN A 146 -33.36 7.83 -4.68
C ASN A 146 -31.99 7.36 -5.18
N LEU A 147 -31.83 6.04 -5.27
CA LEU A 147 -30.58 5.38 -5.66
C LEU A 147 -30.12 5.78 -7.08
N GLU A 148 -31.08 5.82 -8.04
CA GLU A 148 -30.80 6.17 -9.43
C GLU A 148 -30.39 7.66 -9.56
N ALA A 149 -31.03 8.55 -8.78
CA ALA A 149 -30.65 9.95 -8.73
C ALA A 149 -29.24 10.12 -8.15
N ALA A 150 -28.93 9.44 -7.05
CA ALA A 150 -27.60 9.47 -6.43
C ALA A 150 -26.51 8.95 -7.39
N LEU A 151 -26.84 7.92 -8.22
CA LEU A 151 -25.94 7.42 -9.25
C LEU A 151 -25.66 8.48 -10.33
N LYS A 152 -26.71 9.12 -10.86
CA LYS A 152 -26.61 10.19 -11.87
C LYS A 152 -25.83 11.41 -11.36
N GLU A 153 -25.93 11.71 -10.07
CA GLU A 153 -25.18 12.79 -9.41
C GLU A 153 -23.71 12.43 -9.10
N GLY A 154 -23.28 11.18 -9.40
CA GLY A 154 -21.92 10.72 -9.14
C GLY A 154 -21.59 10.55 -7.65
N LYS A 155 -22.59 10.33 -6.79
CA LYS A 155 -22.45 10.24 -5.33
C LYS A 155 -22.32 8.81 -4.80
N LEU A 156 -22.28 7.79 -5.68
CA LEU A 156 -22.17 6.39 -5.27
C LEU A 156 -20.75 5.86 -5.47
N TYR A 157 -20.29 5.12 -4.47
CA TYR A 157 -18.97 4.51 -4.42
C TYR A 157 -19.10 3.03 -4.06
N LEU A 158 -18.22 2.22 -4.64
CA LEU A 158 -18.23 0.77 -4.45
C LEU A 158 -16.87 0.26 -3.99
N LEU A 159 -16.89 -0.62 -2.99
CA LEU A 159 -15.83 -1.57 -2.71
C LEU A 159 -16.21 -2.92 -3.30
N ASP A 160 -15.32 -3.46 -4.10
CA ASP A 160 -15.45 -4.78 -4.70
C ASP A 160 -14.04 -5.36 -4.89
N TYR A 161 -13.87 -6.63 -4.53
CA TYR A 161 -12.57 -7.32 -4.57
C TYR A 161 -12.63 -8.54 -5.49
N PRO A 162 -12.87 -8.36 -6.81
CA PRO A 162 -13.09 -9.49 -7.72
C PRO A 162 -11.89 -10.45 -7.76
N THR A 163 -10.69 -9.95 -7.59
CA THR A 163 -9.46 -10.77 -7.57
C THR A 163 -9.35 -11.70 -6.35
N LEU A 164 -10.11 -11.40 -5.27
CA LEU A 164 -10.18 -12.25 -4.08
C LEU A 164 -11.24 -13.35 -4.18
N PHE A 165 -12.17 -13.30 -5.16
CA PHE A 165 -13.29 -14.24 -5.22
C PHE A 165 -12.88 -15.70 -5.40
N ASP A 166 -11.78 -15.96 -6.09
CA ASP A 166 -11.28 -17.32 -6.35
C ASP A 166 -10.43 -17.87 -5.20
N ILE A 167 -10.06 -17.05 -4.21
CA ILE A 167 -9.18 -17.46 -3.12
C ILE A 167 -9.93 -18.37 -2.15
N LYS A 168 -9.35 -19.52 -1.88
CA LYS A 168 -9.82 -20.47 -0.85
C LYS A 168 -9.13 -20.19 0.47
N GLY A 169 -9.88 -20.29 1.56
CA GLY A 169 -9.34 -20.16 2.90
C GLY A 169 -8.28 -21.22 3.21
N GLY A 170 -7.23 -20.80 3.94
CA GLY A 170 -6.15 -21.66 4.39
C GLY A 170 -6.40 -22.26 5.78
N THR A 171 -5.32 -22.69 6.42
CA THR A 171 -5.30 -23.16 7.82
C THR A 171 -4.14 -22.50 8.55
N SER A 172 -4.30 -22.25 9.85
CA SER A 172 -3.23 -21.85 10.74
C SER A 172 -3.20 -22.82 11.91
N GLN A 173 -2.13 -23.59 12.06
CA GLN A 173 -1.98 -24.56 13.15
C GLN A 173 -3.22 -25.46 13.37
N ASN A 174 -3.77 -26.01 12.29
CA ASN A 174 -5.00 -26.81 12.24
C ASN A 174 -6.31 -26.03 12.48
N VAL A 175 -6.28 -24.72 12.64
CA VAL A 175 -7.50 -23.87 12.67
C VAL A 175 -7.78 -23.39 11.25
N ARG A 176 -9.00 -23.65 10.75
CA ARG A 176 -9.40 -23.24 9.40
C ARG A 176 -9.63 -21.74 9.35
N LYS A 177 -9.18 -21.11 8.27
CA LYS A 177 -9.37 -19.70 7.96
C LYS A 177 -10.38 -19.53 6.82
N TYR A 178 -11.04 -18.39 6.78
CA TYR A 178 -12.05 -18.06 5.78
C TYR A 178 -11.82 -16.62 5.29
N LEU A 179 -12.00 -16.41 3.99
CA LEU A 179 -11.98 -15.09 3.36
C LEU A 179 -13.41 -14.73 2.94
N PRO A 180 -14.06 -13.77 3.63
CA PRO A 180 -15.33 -13.22 3.17
C PRO A 180 -15.19 -12.54 1.81
N LYS A 181 -16.27 -12.58 1.00
CA LYS A 181 -16.32 -12.02 -0.35
C LYS A 181 -17.38 -10.91 -0.42
N PRO A 182 -17.15 -9.77 0.23
CA PRO A 182 -18.14 -8.69 0.31
C PRO A 182 -18.12 -7.79 -0.92
N GLN A 183 -19.27 -7.15 -1.16
CA GLN A 183 -19.40 -5.95 -1.98
C GLN A 183 -20.08 -4.89 -1.11
N ALA A 184 -19.51 -3.68 -1.00
CA ALA A 184 -20.04 -2.63 -0.14
C ALA A 184 -20.31 -1.35 -0.94
N LEU A 185 -21.54 -0.86 -0.85
CA LEU A 185 -21.99 0.38 -1.48
C LEU A 185 -21.93 1.53 -0.46
N PHE A 186 -21.37 2.66 -0.90
CA PHE A 186 -21.30 3.89 -0.11
C PHE A 186 -21.95 5.04 -0.87
N TYR A 187 -22.36 6.06 -0.11
CA TYR A 187 -22.97 7.29 -0.61
C TYR A 187 -22.26 8.50 -0.03
N TRP A 188 -21.90 9.46 -0.87
CA TRP A 188 -21.41 10.76 -0.42
C TRP A 188 -22.56 11.68 -0.05
N GLN A 189 -22.72 11.96 1.23
CA GLN A 189 -23.72 12.87 1.74
C GLN A 189 -23.12 14.27 1.94
N SER A 190 -23.51 15.22 1.08
CA SER A 190 -23.18 16.65 1.26
C SER A 190 -23.94 17.18 2.49
N ASN A 191 -23.26 17.85 3.41
CA ASN A 191 -23.85 18.31 4.67
C ASN A 191 -23.41 19.71 5.11
N GLY A 192 -22.72 20.47 4.22
CA GLY A 192 -22.25 21.83 4.52
C GLY A 192 -21.13 21.91 5.56
N LEU A 193 -20.56 20.77 5.99
CA LEU A 193 -19.35 20.74 6.84
C LEU A 193 -18.12 21.28 6.09
N PRO A 194 -17.05 21.69 6.80
CA PRO A 194 -15.83 22.22 6.17
C PRO A 194 -15.20 21.32 5.11
N ASN A 195 -15.35 19.99 5.22
CA ASN A 195 -14.89 18.99 4.25
C ASN A 195 -15.94 18.65 3.17
N GLY A 196 -17.02 19.44 3.05
CA GLY A 196 -18.05 19.31 2.01
C GLY A 196 -19.09 18.22 2.26
N GLY A 197 -18.86 17.27 3.17
CA GLY A 197 -19.76 16.15 3.42
C GLY A 197 -19.10 14.99 4.14
N SER A 198 -19.73 13.83 4.07
CA SER A 198 -19.21 12.58 4.62
C SER A 198 -19.59 11.38 3.75
N LEU A 199 -18.69 10.43 3.66
CA LEU A 199 -18.99 9.12 3.09
C LEU A 199 -19.81 8.30 4.09
N ARG A 200 -20.87 7.62 3.63
CA ARG A 200 -21.74 6.78 4.46
C ARG A 200 -21.87 5.39 3.84
N PRO A 201 -21.76 4.31 4.63
CA PRO A 201 -22.09 2.98 4.14
C PRO A 201 -23.59 2.86 3.92
N VAL A 202 -23.97 2.30 2.78
CA VAL A 202 -25.37 2.12 2.39
C VAL A 202 -25.83 0.69 2.61
N ALA A 203 -25.10 -0.24 2.06
CA ALA A 203 -25.40 -1.65 2.17
C ALA A 203 -24.16 -2.49 1.87
N ILE A 204 -24.08 -3.66 2.48
CA ILE A 204 -23.02 -4.64 2.27
C ILE A 204 -23.67 -5.96 1.86
N LYS A 205 -23.25 -6.47 0.71
CA LYS A 205 -23.60 -7.82 0.28
C LYS A 205 -22.48 -8.77 0.68
N LEU A 206 -22.82 -9.84 1.39
CA LEU A 206 -21.91 -10.94 1.68
C LEU A 206 -22.24 -12.11 0.74
N ASN A 207 -21.29 -12.49 -0.10
CA ASN A 207 -21.44 -13.65 -0.95
C ASN A 207 -20.96 -14.89 -0.18
N ASN A 208 -21.76 -15.97 -0.24
CA ASN A 208 -21.35 -17.28 0.23
C ASN A 208 -20.61 -18.01 -0.89
N ASP A 209 -19.66 -18.90 -0.54
CA ASP A 209 -18.95 -19.77 -1.49
C ASP A 209 -19.89 -20.70 -2.29
N ALA A 210 -21.14 -20.84 -1.86
CA ALA A 210 -22.17 -21.69 -2.47
C ALA A 210 -22.90 -21.06 -3.67
N GLY A 211 -22.55 -19.84 -4.12
CA GLY A 211 -23.18 -19.22 -5.30
C GLY A 211 -24.63 -18.78 -5.12
N THR A 212 -25.09 -18.66 -3.88
CA THR A 212 -26.42 -18.12 -3.55
C THR A 212 -26.44 -16.60 -3.69
N ASP A 213 -27.63 -16.01 -3.86
CA ASP A 213 -27.89 -14.56 -3.79
C ASP A 213 -27.51 -14.04 -2.40
N GLY A 214 -26.25 -13.72 -2.18
CA GLY A 214 -25.69 -13.40 -0.86
C GLY A 214 -26.55 -12.45 -0.02
N LEU A 215 -26.44 -12.54 1.31
CA LEU A 215 -27.20 -11.70 2.23
C LEU A 215 -26.81 -10.24 2.08
N ILE A 216 -27.79 -9.36 2.01
CA ILE A 216 -27.60 -7.91 1.99
C ILE A 216 -27.90 -7.34 3.38
N TYR A 217 -26.92 -6.65 3.94
CA TYR A 217 -26.99 -5.98 5.23
C TYR A 217 -27.04 -4.47 5.03
N THR A 218 -27.78 -3.79 5.90
CA THR A 218 -27.91 -2.33 5.95
C THR A 218 -27.71 -1.82 7.36
N PRO A 219 -27.44 -0.52 7.58
CA PRO A 219 -27.34 0.06 8.93
C PRO A 219 -28.58 -0.13 9.81
N ASP A 220 -29.77 -0.42 9.22
CA ASP A 220 -31.01 -0.70 9.95
C ASP A 220 -31.11 -2.13 10.49
N ASP A 221 -30.23 -3.03 10.05
CA ASP A 221 -30.22 -4.39 10.59
C ASP A 221 -29.76 -4.41 12.06
N PRO A 222 -30.01 -5.48 12.81
CA PRO A 222 -29.51 -5.62 14.18
C PRO A 222 -28.01 -5.33 14.26
N TYR A 223 -27.62 -4.68 15.35
CA TYR A 223 -26.24 -4.17 15.51
C TYR A 223 -25.16 -5.21 15.22
N LEU A 224 -25.31 -6.45 15.70
CA LEU A 224 -24.30 -7.50 15.48
C LEU A 224 -24.27 -8.00 14.04
N ASP A 225 -25.41 -8.02 13.34
CA ASP A 225 -25.48 -8.35 11.93
C ASP A 225 -24.74 -7.30 11.07
N TRP A 226 -24.98 -6.02 11.36
CA TRP A 226 -24.30 -4.92 10.68
C TRP A 226 -22.81 -4.87 11.02
N PHE A 227 -22.44 -5.15 12.26
CA PHE A 227 -21.04 -5.26 12.69
C PHE A 227 -20.33 -6.40 11.94
N LEU A 228 -20.95 -7.58 11.85
CA LEU A 228 -20.46 -8.71 11.06
C LEU A 228 -20.20 -8.33 9.61
N ALA A 229 -21.15 -7.65 8.98
CA ALA A 229 -21.02 -7.22 7.59
C ALA A 229 -19.81 -6.28 7.40
N LYS A 230 -19.65 -5.29 8.28
CA LYS A 230 -18.49 -4.40 8.27
C LYS A 230 -17.18 -5.16 8.52
N THR A 231 -17.13 -6.05 9.50
CA THR A 231 -15.95 -6.90 9.77
C THR A 231 -15.56 -7.75 8.56
N SER A 232 -16.55 -8.28 7.84
CA SER A 232 -16.30 -9.05 6.61
C SER A 232 -15.64 -8.21 5.51
N VAL A 233 -16.05 -6.94 5.37
CA VAL A 233 -15.39 -5.98 4.46
C VAL A 233 -13.95 -5.71 4.92
N GLN A 234 -13.74 -5.48 6.21
CA GLN A 234 -12.42 -5.21 6.77
C GLN A 234 -11.44 -6.38 6.56
N ILE A 235 -11.91 -7.62 6.70
CA ILE A 235 -11.07 -8.81 6.42
C ILE A 235 -10.66 -8.86 4.95
N ALA A 236 -11.59 -8.66 4.02
CA ALA A 236 -11.29 -8.64 2.59
C ALA A 236 -10.33 -7.48 2.24
N ASP A 237 -10.59 -6.32 2.81
CA ASP A 237 -9.77 -5.12 2.60
C ASP A 237 -8.34 -5.29 3.13
N GLY A 238 -8.16 -5.90 4.31
CA GLY A 238 -6.84 -6.19 4.89
C GLY A 238 -6.03 -7.16 4.03
N ASN A 239 -6.66 -8.21 3.48
CA ASN A 239 -5.99 -9.13 2.57
C ASN A 239 -5.61 -8.46 1.23
N HIS A 240 -6.51 -7.66 0.66
CA HIS A 240 -6.23 -6.91 -0.56
C HIS A 240 -5.13 -5.86 -0.33
N GLN A 241 -5.15 -5.20 0.80
CA GLN A 241 -4.16 -4.19 1.16
C GLN A 241 -2.78 -4.80 1.28
N GLU A 242 -2.61 -5.81 2.13
CA GLU A 242 -1.28 -6.37 2.43
C GLU A 242 -0.64 -7.06 1.23
N LEU A 243 -1.38 -7.96 0.59
CA LEU A 243 -0.85 -8.75 -0.52
C LEU A 243 -0.85 -8.00 -1.86
N GLY A 244 -1.83 -7.13 -2.08
CA GLY A 244 -2.03 -6.41 -3.33
C GLY A 244 -1.46 -5.01 -3.31
N SER A 245 -2.15 -4.09 -2.64
CA SER A 245 -1.80 -2.66 -2.68
C SER A 245 -0.43 -2.38 -2.08
N HIS A 246 -0.07 -3.04 -0.98
CA HIS A 246 1.24 -2.90 -0.33
C HIS A 246 2.30 -3.77 -1.04
N PHE A 247 2.24 -5.11 -0.96
CA PHE A 247 3.31 -5.94 -1.48
C PHE A 247 3.42 -5.91 -3.00
N ALA A 248 2.33 -6.22 -3.74
CA ALA A 248 2.42 -6.35 -5.20
C ALA A 248 2.67 -5.01 -5.91
N TYR A 249 1.99 -3.92 -5.50
CA TYR A 249 2.10 -2.61 -6.15
C TYR A 249 3.26 -1.73 -5.66
N THR A 250 4.04 -2.19 -4.68
CA THR A 250 5.25 -1.47 -4.23
C THR A 250 6.48 -2.37 -4.27
N HIS A 251 6.64 -3.32 -3.36
CA HIS A 251 7.81 -4.19 -3.24
C HIS A 251 8.11 -4.97 -4.52
N ALA A 252 7.10 -5.67 -5.05
CA ALA A 252 7.29 -6.55 -6.20
C ALA A 252 7.56 -5.79 -7.50
N VAL A 253 6.85 -4.67 -7.74
CA VAL A 253 7.00 -3.91 -9.00
C VAL A 253 8.24 -3.03 -9.02
N MET A 254 8.80 -2.64 -7.86
CA MET A 254 10.00 -1.80 -7.79
C MET A 254 11.31 -2.60 -7.78
N ALA A 255 11.29 -3.87 -7.41
CA ALA A 255 12.48 -4.73 -7.45
C ALA A 255 13.17 -4.77 -8.83
N PRO A 256 12.47 -4.94 -9.97
CA PRO A 256 13.08 -4.89 -11.29
C PRO A 256 13.78 -3.57 -11.59
N PHE A 257 13.23 -2.43 -11.16
CA PHE A 257 13.86 -1.12 -11.34
C PHE A 257 15.18 -1.02 -10.58
N CYS A 258 15.20 -1.46 -9.32
CA CYS A 258 16.42 -1.50 -8.53
C CYS A 258 17.50 -2.37 -9.17
N ILE A 259 17.15 -3.60 -9.58
CA ILE A 259 18.09 -4.55 -10.20
C ILE A 259 18.62 -3.98 -11.52
N ALA A 260 17.74 -3.51 -12.42
CA ALA A 260 18.15 -2.96 -13.72
C ALA A 260 19.00 -1.69 -13.58
N THR A 261 18.68 -0.83 -12.58
CA THR A 261 19.48 0.37 -12.29
C THR A 261 20.91 0.00 -11.93
N ALA A 262 21.11 -0.94 -11.01
CA ALA A 262 22.44 -1.42 -10.64
C ALA A 262 23.19 -2.05 -11.81
N ARG A 263 22.50 -2.74 -12.71
CA ARG A 263 23.09 -3.49 -13.83
C ARG A 263 23.47 -2.63 -15.05
N GLN A 264 22.71 -1.56 -15.30
CA GLN A 264 22.81 -0.82 -16.56
C GLN A 264 23.27 0.63 -16.40
N LEU A 265 23.15 1.22 -15.21
CA LEU A 265 23.58 2.58 -14.92
C LEU A 265 24.79 2.55 -13.97
N ALA A 266 25.89 3.17 -14.38
CA ALA A 266 27.07 3.28 -13.53
C ALA A 266 26.78 4.12 -12.27
N ALA A 267 27.51 3.91 -11.18
CA ALA A 267 27.28 4.58 -9.90
C ALA A 267 27.31 6.11 -9.98
N ASN A 268 28.03 6.68 -10.96
CA ASN A 268 28.06 8.11 -11.23
C ASN A 268 27.06 8.58 -12.31
N HIS A 269 26.18 7.71 -12.77
CA HIS A 269 25.12 8.09 -13.71
C HIS A 269 24.08 8.98 -12.98
N PRO A 270 23.62 10.12 -13.56
CA PRO A 270 22.68 11.01 -12.88
C PRO A 270 21.42 10.30 -12.35
N ILE A 271 20.83 9.40 -13.15
CA ILE A 271 19.64 8.65 -12.74
C ILE A 271 19.97 7.65 -11.62
N ALA A 272 21.11 6.97 -11.67
CA ALA A 272 21.52 6.06 -10.60
C ALA A 272 21.70 6.80 -9.28
N LEU A 273 22.31 7.99 -9.30
CA LEU A 273 22.46 8.85 -8.12
C LEU A 273 21.12 9.31 -7.56
N LEU A 274 20.18 9.68 -8.42
CA LEU A 274 18.83 10.11 -8.01
C LEU A 274 18.04 8.95 -7.39
N LEU A 275 18.10 7.75 -7.96
CA LEU A 275 17.30 6.59 -7.53
C LEU A 275 17.92 5.82 -6.35
N LYS A 276 19.23 5.90 -6.13
CA LYS A 276 19.94 5.15 -5.08
C LYS A 276 19.30 5.29 -3.68
N PRO A 277 18.95 6.50 -3.19
CA PRO A 277 18.25 6.64 -1.91
C PRO A 277 16.91 5.92 -1.87
N HIS A 278 16.22 5.87 -3.02
CA HIS A 278 14.89 5.25 -3.15
C HIS A 278 14.92 3.73 -3.28
N PHE A 279 16.10 3.13 -3.43
CA PHE A 279 16.31 1.68 -3.48
C PHE A 279 17.08 1.12 -2.28
N ARG A 280 17.46 1.99 -1.34
CA ARG A 280 18.32 1.62 -0.22
C ARG A 280 17.69 0.51 0.61
N PHE A 281 18.40 -0.62 0.74
CA PHE A 281 18.00 -1.83 1.47
C PHE A 281 16.79 -2.59 0.91
N MET A 282 16.13 -2.12 -0.14
CA MET A 282 14.92 -2.71 -0.69
C MET A 282 15.12 -4.17 -1.13
N LEU A 283 16.23 -4.49 -1.81
CA LEU A 283 16.47 -5.86 -2.28
C LEU A 283 16.67 -6.84 -1.12
N PHE A 284 17.29 -6.40 -0.04
CA PHE A 284 17.47 -7.25 1.13
C PHE A 284 16.18 -7.38 1.94
N ASP A 285 15.42 -6.32 2.09
CA ASP A 285 14.10 -6.37 2.73
C ASP A 285 13.15 -7.30 1.96
N ASN A 286 13.09 -7.18 0.64
CA ASN A 286 12.32 -8.09 -0.21
C ASN A 286 12.77 -9.55 -0.09
N ASP A 287 14.08 -9.81 0.07
CA ASP A 287 14.60 -11.16 0.26
C ASP A 287 14.22 -11.74 1.64
N LEU A 288 14.21 -10.90 2.68
CA LEU A 288 13.67 -11.27 4.00
C LEU A 288 12.16 -11.55 3.91
N GLY A 289 11.41 -10.73 3.20
CA GLY A 289 10.00 -10.97 2.90
C GLY A 289 9.80 -12.34 2.23
N ARG A 290 10.57 -12.62 1.19
CA ARG A 290 10.54 -13.89 0.47
C ARG A 290 10.87 -15.09 1.37
N THR A 291 11.91 -14.99 2.17
CA THR A 291 12.46 -16.12 2.95
C THR A 291 11.77 -16.35 4.30
N HIS A 292 11.04 -15.35 4.81
CA HIS A 292 10.39 -15.43 6.13
C HIS A 292 8.86 -15.26 6.06
N PHE A 293 8.33 -14.41 5.16
CA PHE A 293 6.90 -14.12 5.09
C PHE A 293 6.16 -15.02 4.10
N LEU A 294 6.74 -15.20 2.90
CA LEU A 294 6.10 -15.88 1.76
C LEU A 294 6.51 -17.35 1.67
N GLN A 295 6.60 -18.05 2.80
CA GLN A 295 6.97 -19.47 2.84
C GLN A 295 6.02 -20.25 3.76
N PRO A 296 5.98 -21.60 3.64
CA PRO A 296 5.19 -22.44 4.54
C PRO A 296 5.52 -22.17 6.01
N GLY A 297 4.49 -21.94 6.83
CA GLY A 297 4.61 -21.56 8.24
C GLY A 297 5.05 -20.10 8.48
N GLY A 298 5.24 -19.32 7.45
CA GLY A 298 5.48 -17.88 7.57
C GLY A 298 4.19 -17.08 7.79
N PRO A 299 4.31 -15.76 8.07
CA PRO A 299 3.17 -14.90 8.37
C PRO A 299 2.02 -14.97 7.36
N VAL A 300 2.31 -14.96 6.06
CA VAL A 300 1.26 -15.04 5.02
C VAL A 300 0.51 -16.36 5.10
N ASP A 301 1.20 -17.48 5.34
CA ASP A 301 0.57 -18.78 5.50
C ASP A 301 -0.22 -18.89 6.81
N GLU A 302 0.29 -18.30 7.89
CA GLU A 302 -0.29 -18.48 9.22
C GLU A 302 -1.53 -17.61 9.47
N PHE A 303 -1.56 -16.34 9.06
CA PHE A 303 -2.66 -15.46 9.45
C PHE A 303 -3.38 -14.71 8.32
N MET A 304 -2.86 -14.63 7.07
CA MET A 304 -3.70 -14.17 5.94
C MET A 304 -4.80 -15.21 5.66
N ALA A 305 -5.96 -14.75 5.18
CA ALA A 305 -7.14 -15.62 5.05
C ALA A 305 -6.96 -16.77 4.07
N GLY A 306 -6.27 -16.54 2.95
CA GLY A 306 -5.96 -17.58 1.95
C GLY A 306 -4.96 -18.62 2.45
N SER A 307 -4.85 -19.75 1.74
CA SER A 307 -3.65 -20.58 1.82
C SER A 307 -2.45 -19.82 1.23
N LEU A 308 -1.23 -20.26 1.53
CA LEU A 308 -0.04 -19.64 0.94
C LEU A 308 -0.09 -19.64 -0.59
N GLU A 309 -0.44 -20.78 -1.21
CA GLU A 309 -0.54 -20.94 -2.67
C GLU A 309 -1.54 -19.96 -3.27
N GLU A 310 -2.72 -19.85 -2.68
CA GLU A 310 -3.78 -18.93 -3.14
C GLU A 310 -3.37 -17.46 -2.94
N SER A 311 -2.72 -17.12 -1.83
CA SER A 311 -2.18 -15.79 -1.54
C SER A 311 -1.10 -15.38 -2.55
N LEU A 312 -0.17 -16.29 -2.88
CA LEU A 312 0.85 -16.04 -3.91
C LEU A 312 0.24 -15.91 -5.31
N THR A 313 -0.80 -16.71 -5.62
CA THR A 313 -1.56 -16.58 -6.88
C THR A 313 -2.22 -15.20 -6.98
N PHE A 314 -2.80 -14.71 -5.89
CA PHE A 314 -3.37 -13.36 -5.83
C PHE A 314 -2.30 -12.28 -6.05
N VAL A 315 -1.15 -12.38 -5.39
CA VAL A 315 -0.01 -11.46 -5.59
C VAL A 315 0.39 -11.41 -7.06
N VAL A 316 0.52 -12.57 -7.72
CA VAL A 316 0.88 -12.64 -9.15
C VAL A 316 -0.18 -12.00 -10.04
N LYS A 317 -1.47 -12.29 -9.82
CA LYS A 317 -2.57 -11.66 -10.58
C LYS A 317 -2.54 -10.13 -10.43
N THR A 318 -2.40 -9.64 -9.20
CA THR A 318 -2.35 -8.21 -8.88
C THR A 318 -1.12 -7.54 -9.50
N TYR A 319 0.06 -8.15 -9.38
CA TYR A 319 1.27 -7.68 -10.05
C TYR A 319 1.07 -7.52 -11.57
N GLN A 320 0.35 -8.44 -12.20
CA GLN A 320 0.09 -8.40 -13.63
C GLN A 320 -0.86 -7.29 -14.07
N GLU A 321 -1.63 -6.69 -13.17
CA GLU A 321 -2.49 -5.53 -13.44
C GLU A 321 -1.72 -4.22 -13.46
N TRP A 322 -0.56 -4.19 -12.79
CA TRP A 322 0.29 -3.01 -12.70
C TRP A 322 0.98 -2.69 -14.03
N SER A 323 1.13 -1.40 -14.33
CA SER A 323 1.98 -0.89 -15.40
C SER A 323 2.37 0.57 -15.12
N VAL A 324 3.52 1.01 -15.63
CA VAL A 324 4.07 2.35 -15.37
C VAL A 324 3.06 3.45 -15.72
N ASP A 325 2.40 3.34 -16.87
CA ASP A 325 1.44 4.33 -17.37
C ASP A 325 0.17 4.42 -16.52
N LYS A 326 -0.31 3.30 -15.99
CA LYS A 326 -1.49 3.26 -15.11
C LYS A 326 -1.20 3.80 -13.70
N PHE A 327 0.03 3.67 -13.23
CA PHE A 327 0.44 4.08 -11.89
C PHE A 327 1.09 5.48 -11.82
N VAL A 328 0.96 6.28 -12.89
CA VAL A 328 1.08 7.74 -12.79
C VAL A 328 -0.01 8.23 -11.84
N PHE A 329 0.34 8.76 -10.68
CA PHE A 329 -0.61 8.99 -9.57
C PHE A 329 -1.89 9.74 -9.97
N PRO A 330 -1.85 10.86 -10.72
CA PRO A 330 -3.07 11.48 -11.25
C PRO A 330 -3.92 10.55 -12.11
N THR A 331 -3.28 9.71 -12.95
CA THR A 331 -3.96 8.73 -13.79
C THR A 331 -4.60 7.62 -12.97
N LEU A 332 -3.90 7.15 -11.94
CA LEU A 332 -4.42 6.14 -11.02
C LEU A 332 -5.70 6.63 -10.32
N ILE A 333 -5.68 7.82 -9.74
CA ILE A 333 -6.86 8.42 -9.08
C ILE A 333 -8.01 8.63 -10.07
N LYS A 334 -7.71 9.08 -11.28
CA LYS A 334 -8.70 9.25 -12.35
C LYS A 334 -9.33 7.92 -12.80
N SER A 335 -8.54 6.85 -12.84
CA SER A 335 -9.05 5.51 -13.22
C SER A 335 -10.10 4.95 -12.24
N GLN A 336 -10.12 5.46 -11.02
CA GLN A 336 -11.12 5.15 -9.99
C GLN A 336 -12.32 6.11 -10.02
N ASN A 337 -12.34 7.09 -10.95
CA ASN A 337 -13.30 8.21 -10.99
C ASN A 337 -13.31 9.05 -9.69
N MET A 338 -12.16 9.15 -9.00
CA MET A 338 -12.02 9.81 -7.69
C MET A 338 -11.25 11.14 -7.78
N ASP A 339 -10.97 11.60 -8.99
CA ASP A 339 -10.10 12.77 -9.26
C ASP A 339 -10.80 14.13 -9.10
N ASP A 340 -12.13 14.17 -9.15
CA ASP A 340 -12.91 15.41 -9.12
C ASP A 340 -13.23 15.86 -7.67
N PRO A 341 -12.61 16.96 -7.17
CA PRO A 341 -12.87 17.47 -5.82
C PRO A 341 -14.23 18.15 -5.66
N ASP A 342 -14.92 18.52 -6.76
CA ASP A 342 -16.27 19.09 -6.68
C ASP A 342 -17.30 18.00 -6.38
N ILE A 343 -17.03 16.75 -6.83
CA ILE A 343 -17.87 15.57 -6.57
C ILE A 343 -17.49 14.91 -5.25
N LEU A 344 -16.20 14.74 -4.97
CA LEU A 344 -15.66 14.18 -3.74
C LEU A 344 -14.72 15.19 -3.08
N PRO A 345 -15.23 16.14 -2.29
CA PRO A 345 -14.44 17.22 -1.70
C PRO A 345 -13.40 16.76 -0.68
N HIS A 346 -13.57 15.57 -0.10
CA HIS A 346 -12.71 15.02 0.94
C HIS A 346 -12.19 13.64 0.54
N PHE A 347 -10.94 13.59 0.13
CA PHE A 347 -10.21 12.35 -0.11
C PHE A 347 -8.73 12.56 0.24
N PRO A 348 -8.35 12.39 1.52
CA PRO A 348 -7.02 12.76 2.02
C PRO A 348 -5.87 12.11 1.24
N PHE A 349 -5.99 10.85 0.84
CA PHE A 349 -4.97 10.17 0.05
C PHE A 349 -4.71 10.87 -1.29
N ARG A 350 -5.77 11.25 -2.03
CA ARG A 350 -5.66 12.04 -3.26
C ARG A 350 -5.13 13.43 -2.97
N ASP A 351 -5.75 14.12 -2.02
CA ASP A 351 -5.53 15.55 -1.80
C ASP A 351 -4.10 15.86 -1.35
N ASP A 352 -3.55 15.03 -0.46
CA ASP A 352 -2.18 15.17 0.02
C ASP A 352 -1.17 14.51 -0.95
N GLY A 353 -1.54 13.37 -1.54
CA GLY A 353 -0.73 12.67 -2.53
C GLY A 353 -0.43 13.53 -3.76
N MET A 354 -1.39 14.33 -4.24
CA MET A 354 -1.18 15.25 -5.36
C MET A 354 -0.18 16.36 -5.05
N LEU A 355 -0.16 16.88 -3.82
CA LEU A 355 0.84 17.88 -3.42
C LEU A 355 2.26 17.29 -3.50
N ILE A 356 2.42 16.08 -2.98
CA ILE A 356 3.73 15.39 -2.96
C ILE A 356 4.13 14.93 -4.36
N TRP A 357 3.18 14.39 -5.14
CA TRP A 357 3.42 14.04 -6.54
C TRP A 357 3.97 15.23 -7.33
N ASN A 358 3.33 16.40 -7.22
CA ASN A 358 3.75 17.62 -7.92
C ASN A 358 5.14 18.09 -7.46
N ALA A 359 5.44 17.97 -6.16
CA ALA A 359 6.74 18.34 -5.62
C ALA A 359 7.86 17.41 -6.13
N ILE A 360 7.62 16.09 -6.16
CA ILE A 360 8.56 15.10 -6.70
C ILE A 360 8.72 15.31 -8.21
N HIS A 361 7.63 15.46 -8.95
CA HIS A 361 7.67 15.69 -10.39
C HIS A 361 8.50 16.93 -10.75
N LYS A 362 8.30 18.04 -10.02
CA LYS A 362 9.10 19.24 -10.20
C LYS A 362 10.59 19.00 -9.91
N PHE A 363 10.91 18.35 -8.78
CA PHE A 363 12.29 18.05 -8.42
C PHE A 363 12.97 17.15 -9.45
N VAL A 364 12.30 16.10 -9.90
CA VAL A 364 12.80 15.19 -10.95
C VAL A 364 13.01 15.93 -12.26
N THR A 365 12.09 16.82 -12.65
CA THR A 365 12.18 17.65 -13.86
C THR A 365 13.42 18.52 -13.80
N ASP A 366 13.54 19.34 -12.76
CA ASP A 366 14.65 20.29 -12.60
C ASP A 366 15.99 19.55 -12.53
N TYR A 367 16.05 18.41 -11.82
CA TYR A 367 17.25 17.59 -11.71
C TYR A 367 17.68 16.98 -13.05
N LEU A 368 16.78 16.34 -13.78
CA LEU A 368 17.12 15.70 -15.06
C LEU A 368 17.51 16.74 -16.11
N GLN A 369 16.94 17.93 -16.11
CA GLN A 369 17.30 19.03 -17.01
C GLN A 369 18.71 19.58 -16.78
N LEU A 370 19.36 19.34 -15.65
CA LEU A 370 20.79 19.65 -15.46
C LEU A 370 21.69 18.85 -16.41
N TYR A 371 21.28 17.63 -16.74
CA TYR A 371 22.12 16.66 -17.47
C TYR A 371 21.64 16.39 -18.90
N TYR A 372 20.32 16.42 -19.14
CA TYR A 372 19.71 16.20 -20.46
C TYR A 372 19.18 17.52 -21.01
N GLN A 373 20.07 18.27 -21.69
CA GLN A 373 19.76 19.62 -22.21
C GLN A 373 19.28 19.57 -23.66
N THR A 374 19.60 18.51 -24.38
CA THR A 374 19.23 18.31 -25.78
C THR A 374 18.64 16.91 -26.01
N PRO A 375 17.84 16.71 -27.07
CA PRO A 375 17.40 15.37 -27.46
C PRO A 375 18.56 14.41 -27.76
N GLN A 376 19.72 14.94 -28.15
CA GLN A 376 20.91 14.18 -28.43
C GLN A 376 21.51 13.56 -27.16
N ASP A 377 21.53 14.29 -26.04
CA ASP A 377 22.00 13.80 -24.75
C ASP A 377 21.27 12.51 -24.35
N LEU A 378 19.96 12.49 -24.60
CA LEU A 378 19.08 11.35 -24.31
C LEU A 378 19.36 10.17 -25.27
N SER A 379 19.52 10.45 -26.58
CA SER A 379 19.69 9.40 -27.58
C SER A 379 21.08 8.76 -27.54
N GLU A 380 22.10 9.50 -27.12
CA GLU A 380 23.51 9.03 -27.01
C GLU A 380 23.79 8.36 -25.66
N ASP A 381 22.88 8.49 -24.67
CA ASP A 381 22.99 7.80 -23.38
C ASP A 381 22.67 6.31 -23.55
N TYR A 382 23.67 5.54 -23.90
CA TYR A 382 23.52 4.10 -24.14
C TYR A 382 23.20 3.31 -22.86
N GLU A 383 23.55 3.81 -21.68
CA GLU A 383 23.20 3.17 -20.40
C GLU A 383 21.72 3.32 -20.10
N LEU A 384 21.16 4.51 -20.28
CA LEU A 384 19.73 4.75 -20.18
C LEU A 384 18.94 3.88 -21.17
N GLN A 385 19.40 3.80 -22.42
CA GLN A 385 18.70 2.98 -23.42
C GLN A 385 18.82 1.47 -23.12
N ASN A 386 19.94 1.01 -22.56
CA ASN A 386 20.09 -0.36 -22.07
C ASN A 386 19.19 -0.64 -20.87
N TRP A 387 19.10 0.30 -19.92
CA TRP A 387 18.20 0.23 -18.77
C TRP A 387 16.75 0.07 -19.20
N ALA A 388 16.29 0.87 -20.16
CA ALA A 388 14.93 0.79 -20.68
C ALA A 388 14.66 -0.59 -21.32
N ARG A 389 15.57 -1.08 -22.16
CA ARG A 389 15.45 -2.41 -22.80
C ARG A 389 15.44 -3.55 -21.79
N GLU A 390 16.30 -3.51 -20.78
CA GLU A 390 16.35 -4.56 -19.76
C GLU A 390 15.10 -4.59 -18.91
N LEU A 391 14.50 -3.43 -18.60
CA LEU A 391 13.25 -3.36 -17.84
C LEU A 391 12.08 -4.05 -18.54
N VAL A 392 12.02 -4.05 -19.88
CA VAL A 392 10.94 -4.73 -20.62
C VAL A 392 11.29 -6.16 -21.04
N ALA A 393 12.59 -6.53 -21.04
CA ALA A 393 13.06 -7.82 -21.52
C ALA A 393 12.45 -9.00 -20.75
N GLN A 394 12.19 -10.12 -21.45
CA GLN A 394 11.62 -11.34 -20.86
C GLN A 394 12.59 -12.06 -19.90
N ASP A 395 13.88 -11.89 -20.11
CA ASP A 395 14.98 -12.34 -19.26
C ASP A 395 15.47 -11.25 -18.28
N GLY A 396 14.80 -10.09 -18.27
CA GLY A 396 15.04 -8.92 -17.45
C GLY A 396 13.87 -8.58 -16.53
N GLY A 397 13.50 -7.30 -16.53
CA GLY A 397 12.51 -6.74 -15.59
C GLY A 397 11.05 -7.08 -15.85
N ARG A 398 10.66 -7.44 -17.06
CA ARG A 398 9.28 -7.73 -17.48
C ARG A 398 8.27 -6.63 -17.11
N VAL A 399 8.73 -5.37 -17.00
CA VAL A 399 7.93 -4.23 -16.56
C VAL A 399 6.94 -3.81 -17.65
N LYS A 400 5.67 -3.81 -17.32
CA LYS A 400 4.60 -3.40 -18.24
C LYS A 400 4.50 -1.87 -18.32
N GLY A 401 4.09 -1.35 -19.48
CA GLY A 401 3.94 0.09 -19.73
C GLY A 401 5.26 0.85 -19.82
N MET A 402 6.39 0.15 -19.74
CA MET A 402 7.72 0.71 -19.94
C MET A 402 8.08 0.66 -21.44
N PRO A 403 8.62 1.75 -22.04
CA PRO A 403 9.09 1.73 -23.43
C PRO A 403 10.45 1.00 -23.54
N GLU A 404 10.71 0.33 -24.67
CA GLU A 404 12.02 -0.26 -24.95
C GLU A 404 13.10 0.81 -25.19
N LYS A 405 12.69 2.02 -25.54
CA LYS A 405 13.57 3.16 -25.80
C LYS A 405 12.95 4.43 -25.21
N ILE A 406 13.75 5.20 -24.50
CA ILE A 406 13.37 6.53 -24.04
C ILE A 406 13.61 7.54 -25.16
N GLU A 407 12.54 8.14 -25.67
CA GLU A 407 12.60 9.04 -26.81
C GLU A 407 12.52 10.52 -26.43
N THR A 408 11.87 10.85 -25.31
CA THR A 408 11.70 12.22 -24.83
C THR A 408 12.06 12.37 -23.38
N ILE A 409 12.47 13.58 -22.99
CA ILE A 409 12.76 13.90 -21.59
C ILE A 409 11.49 13.80 -20.72
N ASP A 410 10.33 14.17 -21.26
CA ASP A 410 9.06 14.07 -20.53
C ASP A 410 8.69 12.63 -20.18
N GLN A 411 8.96 11.69 -21.11
CA GLN A 411 8.84 10.26 -20.86
C GLN A 411 9.71 9.80 -19.69
N LEU A 412 10.98 10.24 -19.70
CA LEU A 412 11.93 9.92 -18.63
C LEU A 412 11.49 10.52 -17.30
N ILE A 413 11.11 11.79 -17.28
CA ILE A 413 10.61 12.49 -16.08
C ILE A 413 9.42 11.74 -15.48
N GLN A 414 8.46 11.36 -16.30
CA GLN A 414 7.28 10.62 -15.83
C GLN A 414 7.66 9.28 -15.20
N ILE A 415 8.51 8.49 -15.87
CA ILE A 415 8.95 7.18 -15.36
C ILE A 415 9.68 7.33 -14.01
N ILE A 416 10.66 8.23 -13.94
CA ILE A 416 11.43 8.45 -12.71
C ILE A 416 10.53 8.98 -11.59
N THR A 417 9.56 9.86 -11.91
CA THR A 417 8.57 10.32 -10.93
C THR A 417 7.72 9.17 -10.37
N VAL A 418 7.26 8.25 -11.24
CA VAL A 418 6.52 7.04 -10.80
C VAL A 418 7.37 6.20 -9.86
N VAL A 419 8.64 5.97 -10.20
CA VAL A 419 9.55 5.16 -9.35
C VAL A 419 9.75 5.82 -7.97
N VAL A 420 10.11 7.10 -7.94
CA VAL A 420 10.32 7.83 -6.68
C VAL A 420 9.04 7.90 -5.84
N PHE A 421 7.90 8.20 -6.48
CA PHE A 421 6.62 8.27 -5.78
C PHE A 421 6.20 6.91 -5.22
N THR A 422 6.40 5.82 -5.96
CA THR A 422 6.06 4.47 -5.50
C THR A 422 6.96 4.02 -4.35
N CYS A 423 8.27 4.25 -4.45
CA CYS A 423 9.21 3.84 -3.41
C CYS A 423 9.06 4.62 -2.10
N ALA A 424 8.61 5.86 -2.15
CA ALA A 424 8.57 6.74 -0.98
C ALA A 424 7.12 7.03 -0.53
N PRO A 425 6.37 8.02 -1.04
CA PRO A 425 5.06 8.37 -0.47
C PRO A 425 4.02 7.27 -0.62
N PHE A 426 3.97 6.58 -1.75
CA PHE A 426 2.97 5.55 -1.99
C PHE A 426 3.18 4.35 -1.05
N HIS A 427 4.40 3.82 -0.97
CA HIS A 427 4.75 2.78 -0.01
C HIS A 427 4.50 3.22 1.44
N SER A 428 4.96 4.43 1.83
CA SER A 428 4.79 4.93 3.20
C SER A 428 3.32 5.03 3.61
N ALA A 429 2.44 5.49 2.70
CA ALA A 429 1.00 5.57 2.96
C ALA A 429 0.36 4.20 3.21
N LEU A 430 0.80 3.17 2.48
CA LEU A 430 0.27 1.82 2.59
C LEU A 430 0.89 1.05 3.75
N ASN A 431 2.20 1.19 3.97
CA ASN A 431 2.92 0.46 5.02
C ASN A 431 2.61 1.01 6.41
N PHE A 432 2.86 2.30 6.66
CA PHE A 432 2.76 2.87 8.01
C PHE A 432 1.33 3.05 8.53
N SER A 433 0.33 2.95 7.67
CA SER A 433 -1.08 2.93 8.08
C SER A 433 -1.52 1.59 8.68
N GLN A 434 -0.79 0.50 8.45
CA GLN A 434 -1.17 -0.84 8.93
C GLN A 434 -1.32 -0.88 10.45
N TYR A 435 -0.37 -0.37 11.21
CA TYR A 435 -0.46 -0.41 12.68
C TYR A 435 -1.70 0.32 13.19
N GLU A 436 -1.98 1.51 12.68
CA GLU A 436 -3.12 2.32 13.11
C GLU A 436 -4.47 1.65 12.86
N TYR A 437 -4.59 0.87 11.78
CA TYR A 437 -5.87 0.26 11.40
C TYR A 437 -5.95 -1.25 11.63
N MET A 438 -4.83 -1.97 11.70
CA MET A 438 -4.79 -3.42 11.76
C MET A 438 -4.24 -3.98 13.09
N ALA A 439 -3.49 -3.19 13.89
CA ALA A 439 -2.98 -3.67 15.16
C ALA A 439 -4.11 -3.90 16.18
N PHE A 440 -5.21 -3.10 16.14
CA PHE A 440 -6.42 -3.44 16.87
C PHE A 440 -7.27 -4.40 16.05
N VAL A 441 -7.10 -5.68 16.32
CA VAL A 441 -7.61 -6.79 15.51
C VAL A 441 -9.11 -6.72 15.19
N PRO A 442 -10.04 -6.36 16.13
CA PRO A 442 -11.46 -6.24 15.81
C PRO A 442 -11.80 -5.18 14.75
N ASN A 443 -10.93 -4.19 14.50
CA ASN A 443 -11.14 -3.21 13.42
C ASN A 443 -10.87 -3.83 12.04
N MET A 444 -9.73 -4.53 11.85
CA MET A 444 -9.36 -5.09 10.55
C MET A 444 -8.58 -6.41 10.73
N PRO A 445 -9.29 -7.53 10.95
CA PRO A 445 -8.66 -8.84 11.06
C PRO A 445 -8.14 -9.30 9.69
N TYR A 446 -7.05 -10.08 9.66
CA TYR A 446 -6.55 -10.66 8.41
C TYR A 446 -7.30 -11.93 7.97
N ALA A 447 -8.06 -12.58 8.84
CA ALA A 447 -8.86 -13.75 8.48
C ALA A 447 -10.11 -13.89 9.37
N ALA A 448 -11.15 -14.50 8.85
CA ALA A 448 -12.21 -15.07 9.66
C ALA A 448 -11.85 -16.51 10.05
N TYR A 449 -12.27 -16.92 11.26
CA TYR A 449 -12.01 -18.27 11.81
C TYR A 449 -13.28 -19.11 11.90
N HIS A 450 -14.39 -18.57 11.39
CA HIS A 450 -15.65 -19.29 11.21
C HIS A 450 -16.25 -18.88 9.85
N PRO A 451 -17.00 -19.77 9.17
CA PRO A 451 -17.69 -19.43 7.92
C PRO A 451 -18.62 -18.25 8.10
N THR A 452 -18.80 -17.45 7.05
CA THR A 452 -19.83 -16.41 7.03
C THR A 452 -21.20 -17.03 7.29
N PRO A 453 -21.99 -16.54 8.28
CA PRO A 453 -23.32 -17.04 8.56
C PRO A 453 -24.26 -17.00 7.35
N GLU A 454 -25.10 -18.01 7.21
CA GLU A 454 -26.07 -18.14 6.10
C GLU A 454 -27.38 -17.38 6.37
N SER A 455 -27.54 -16.80 7.56
CA SER A 455 -28.74 -16.04 7.94
C SER A 455 -28.36 -14.91 8.89
N LYS A 456 -29.21 -13.88 8.95
CA LYS A 456 -29.14 -12.81 9.95
C LYS A 456 -29.59 -13.30 11.34
N GLY A 457 -29.29 -12.52 12.36
CA GLY A 457 -29.62 -12.80 13.76
C GLY A 457 -28.43 -13.41 14.51
N VAL A 458 -27.20 -12.97 14.19
CA VAL A 458 -26.00 -13.45 14.89
C VAL A 458 -25.92 -12.88 16.30
N ASP A 459 -25.34 -13.67 17.20
CA ASP A 459 -25.02 -13.28 18.57
C ASP A 459 -23.53 -12.94 18.75
N MET A 460 -23.16 -12.42 19.91
CA MET A 460 -21.78 -12.06 20.23
C MET A 460 -20.86 -13.29 20.20
N GLN A 461 -21.34 -14.47 20.58
CA GLN A 461 -20.54 -15.68 20.53
C GLN A 461 -20.15 -16.03 19.08
N THR A 462 -21.04 -15.80 18.12
CA THR A 462 -20.77 -15.98 16.69
C THR A 462 -19.71 -14.98 16.21
N ILE A 463 -19.81 -13.72 16.62
CA ILE A 463 -18.80 -12.69 16.31
C ILE A 463 -17.42 -13.11 16.84
N MET A 464 -17.33 -13.54 18.10
CA MET A 464 -16.07 -13.95 18.71
C MET A 464 -15.46 -15.20 18.04
N LYS A 465 -16.29 -16.12 17.51
CA LYS A 465 -15.79 -17.25 16.70
C LYS A 465 -15.25 -16.85 15.34
N ILE A 466 -15.74 -15.75 14.76
CA ILE A 466 -15.28 -15.21 13.47
C ILE A 466 -13.95 -14.48 13.64
N LEU A 467 -13.78 -13.76 14.74
CA LEU A 467 -12.55 -13.02 15.01
C LEU A 467 -11.36 -13.96 15.29
N PRO A 468 -10.11 -13.50 15.03
CA PRO A 468 -8.92 -14.28 15.31
C PRO A 468 -8.82 -14.69 16.78
N PRO A 469 -8.57 -15.97 17.10
CA PRO A 469 -8.26 -16.39 18.47
C PRO A 469 -6.94 -15.76 18.93
N PHE A 470 -6.70 -15.75 20.24
CA PHE A 470 -5.60 -15.04 20.89
C PHE A 470 -4.26 -15.14 20.15
N LYS A 471 -3.84 -16.36 19.79
CA LYS A 471 -2.51 -16.54 19.17
C LYS A 471 -2.41 -15.80 17.84
N GLN A 472 -3.38 -15.98 16.96
CA GLN A 472 -3.40 -15.35 15.64
C GLN A 472 -3.58 -13.83 15.74
N ALA A 473 -4.36 -13.37 16.71
CA ALA A 473 -4.50 -11.95 17.02
C ALA A 473 -3.18 -11.34 17.52
N ALA A 474 -2.48 -12.03 18.43
CA ALA A 474 -1.17 -11.61 18.91
C ALA A 474 -0.11 -11.58 17.81
N ASP A 475 -0.12 -12.58 16.92
CA ASP A 475 0.77 -12.61 15.76
C ASP A 475 0.48 -11.43 14.80
N GLN A 476 -0.79 -11.10 14.57
CA GLN A 476 -1.17 -9.92 13.76
C GLN A 476 -0.64 -8.62 14.37
N VAL A 477 -0.81 -8.41 15.69
CA VAL A 477 -0.23 -7.25 16.41
C VAL A 477 1.29 -7.20 16.26
N MET A 478 1.95 -8.34 16.44
CA MET A 478 3.40 -8.45 16.33
C MET A 478 3.88 -8.01 14.94
N TRP A 479 3.28 -8.53 13.88
CA TRP A 479 3.73 -8.26 12.51
C TRP A 479 3.42 -6.83 12.06
N THR A 480 2.23 -6.30 12.37
CA THR A 480 1.92 -4.89 12.07
C THR A 480 2.88 -3.94 12.77
N HIS A 481 3.31 -4.27 14.02
CA HIS A 481 4.32 -3.48 14.73
C HIS A 481 5.71 -3.60 14.09
N ILE A 482 6.15 -4.79 13.70
CA ILE A 482 7.45 -5.00 13.03
C ILE A 482 7.56 -4.21 11.74
N LEU A 483 6.50 -4.22 10.92
CA LEU A 483 6.46 -3.54 9.61
C LEU A 483 6.40 -2.01 9.72
N THR A 484 5.96 -1.46 10.86
CA THR A 484 5.64 -0.02 10.94
C THR A 484 6.41 0.75 11.99
N SER A 485 7.15 0.07 12.87
CA SER A 485 7.76 0.71 14.05
C SER A 485 8.98 1.57 13.75
N TYR A 486 9.56 1.48 12.55
CA TYR A 486 10.81 2.15 12.23
C TYR A 486 10.76 2.95 10.93
N HIS A 487 11.00 4.26 11.02
CA HIS A 487 11.22 5.15 9.89
C HIS A 487 12.71 5.39 9.76
N TYR A 488 13.35 4.83 8.73
CA TYR A 488 14.81 4.87 8.58
C TYR A 488 15.33 6.27 8.29
N ASP A 489 14.73 6.95 7.31
CA ASP A 489 15.11 8.26 6.81
C ASP A 489 13.89 9.13 6.55
N LYS A 490 14.02 10.14 5.70
CA LYS A 490 12.96 11.10 5.42
C LYS A 490 13.04 11.56 3.97
N LEU A 491 11.89 11.64 3.29
CA LEU A 491 11.81 12.07 1.91
C LEU A 491 12.53 13.41 1.67
N GLY A 492 13.40 13.40 0.65
CA GLY A 492 14.18 14.58 0.27
C GLY A 492 15.47 14.79 1.07
N TYR A 493 15.82 13.90 2.01
CA TYR A 493 17.06 13.95 2.75
C TYR A 493 18.06 12.95 2.16
N TYR A 494 18.94 13.46 1.29
CA TYR A 494 19.89 12.72 0.46
C TYR A 494 21.34 13.07 0.79
N ASP A 495 21.67 13.35 2.03
CA ASP A 495 22.84 14.10 2.53
C ASP A 495 24.21 13.73 1.91
N GLU A 496 24.38 12.52 1.40
CA GLU A 496 25.66 12.06 0.86
C GLU A 496 25.62 11.74 -0.66
N GLU A 497 24.46 11.86 -1.31
CA GLU A 497 24.27 11.30 -2.66
C GLU A 497 24.63 12.29 -3.78
N PHE A 498 24.52 13.61 -3.55
CA PHE A 498 24.74 14.63 -4.56
C PHE A 498 26.02 15.44 -4.30
N ALA A 499 27.02 15.27 -5.16
CA ALA A 499 28.25 16.08 -5.12
C ALA A 499 28.18 17.31 -6.05
N ASP A 500 27.17 17.39 -6.92
CA ASP A 500 26.95 18.52 -7.82
C ASP A 500 26.28 19.67 -7.03
N PRO A 501 26.88 20.87 -6.98
CA PRO A 501 26.30 22.01 -6.27
C PRO A 501 24.92 22.42 -6.78
N LEU A 502 24.66 22.32 -8.09
CA LEU A 502 23.35 22.65 -8.66
C LEU A 502 22.31 21.63 -8.21
N ALA A 503 22.63 20.35 -8.16
CA ALA A 503 21.74 19.32 -7.64
C ALA A 503 21.48 19.53 -6.14
N GLN A 504 22.48 19.95 -5.34
CA GLN A 504 22.31 20.29 -3.91
C GLN A 504 21.32 21.45 -3.72
N GLU A 505 21.40 22.50 -4.55
CA GLU A 505 20.45 23.61 -4.51
C GLU A 505 19.01 23.14 -4.77
N LEU A 506 18.83 22.22 -5.74
CA LEU A 506 17.51 21.63 -6.03
C LEU A 506 16.98 20.80 -4.88
N VAL A 507 17.85 20.04 -4.19
CA VAL A 507 17.46 19.28 -2.98
C VAL A 507 16.99 20.23 -1.87
N VAL A 508 17.69 21.33 -1.62
CA VAL A 508 17.27 22.35 -0.63
C VAL A 508 15.90 22.94 -0.99
N GLN A 509 15.67 23.26 -2.27
CA GLN A 509 14.37 23.75 -2.74
C GLN A 509 13.27 22.69 -2.56
N PHE A 510 13.57 21.42 -2.86
CA PHE A 510 12.65 20.32 -2.66
C PHE A 510 12.28 20.15 -1.18
N GLN A 511 13.26 20.17 -0.28
CA GLN A 511 13.03 20.11 1.17
C GLN A 511 12.17 21.26 1.68
N GLN A 512 12.37 22.49 1.19
CA GLN A 512 11.53 23.65 1.53
C GLN A 512 10.09 23.44 1.07
N ASN A 513 9.89 22.93 -0.16
CA ASN A 513 8.57 22.65 -0.71
C ASN A 513 7.85 21.54 0.11
N LEU A 514 8.57 20.49 0.48
CA LEU A 514 8.03 19.43 1.36
C LEU A 514 7.63 19.98 2.73
N HIS A 515 8.41 20.90 3.30
CA HIS A 515 8.06 21.55 4.57
C HIS A 515 6.78 22.39 4.45
N ASP A 516 6.59 23.10 3.34
CA ASP A 516 5.36 23.87 3.07
C ASP A 516 4.15 22.96 2.89
N ILE A 517 4.32 21.80 2.22
CA ILE A 517 3.29 20.77 2.09
C ILE A 517 2.90 20.21 3.46
N GLU A 518 3.87 19.91 4.32
CA GLU A 518 3.59 19.39 5.66
C GLU A 518 2.71 20.36 6.47
N ARG A 519 3.00 21.66 6.42
CA ARG A 519 2.15 22.68 7.07
C ARG A 519 0.72 22.70 6.50
N GLN A 520 0.56 22.51 5.18
CA GLN A 520 -0.77 22.43 4.57
C GLN A 520 -1.53 21.18 5.06
N ILE A 521 -0.86 20.03 5.15
CA ILE A 521 -1.45 18.79 5.67
C ILE A 521 -1.85 18.96 7.15
N ASP A 522 -1.01 19.60 7.97
CA ASP A 522 -1.33 19.88 9.37
C ASP A 522 -2.57 20.76 9.53
N ILE A 523 -2.74 21.78 8.68
CA ILE A 523 -3.93 22.62 8.67
C ILE A 523 -5.17 21.80 8.26
N ARG A 524 -5.08 20.97 7.21
CA ARG A 524 -6.18 20.11 6.77
C ARG A 524 -6.59 19.11 7.86
N ASN A 525 -5.63 18.54 8.57
CA ASN A 525 -5.86 17.58 9.65
C ASN A 525 -6.64 18.16 10.84
N GLN A 526 -6.67 19.47 11.03
CA GLN A 526 -7.48 20.11 12.07
C GLN A 526 -8.99 19.96 11.85
N THR A 527 -9.43 19.72 10.62
CA THR A 527 -10.85 19.60 10.26
C THR A 527 -11.24 18.22 9.74
N ARG A 528 -10.29 17.32 9.53
CA ARG A 528 -10.56 15.96 9.08
C ARG A 528 -11.19 15.12 10.18
N PRO A 529 -12.15 14.24 9.84
CA PRO A 529 -12.74 13.30 10.81
C PRO A 529 -11.71 12.38 11.46
N ILE A 530 -10.75 11.91 10.66
CA ILE A 530 -9.55 11.17 11.10
C ILE A 530 -8.33 11.91 10.52
N PRO A 531 -7.38 12.37 11.34
CA PRO A 531 -6.16 13.00 10.86
C PRO A 531 -5.37 12.03 9.96
N TYR A 532 -4.97 12.47 8.78
CA TYR A 532 -4.21 11.65 7.83
C TYR A 532 -2.74 12.05 7.86
N ASN A 533 -1.92 11.25 8.55
CA ASN A 533 -0.51 11.57 8.79
C ASN A 533 0.46 10.82 7.88
N PHE A 534 0.00 9.79 7.15
CA PHE A 534 0.87 8.86 6.41
C PHE A 534 1.53 9.49 5.17
N LEU A 535 0.98 10.62 4.69
CA LEU A 535 1.58 11.43 3.63
C LEU A 535 2.15 12.77 4.13
N LYS A 536 2.36 12.93 5.43
CA LYS A 536 3.18 14.03 5.94
C LYS A 536 4.64 13.79 5.52
N PRO A 537 5.33 14.74 4.88
CA PRO A 537 6.71 14.56 4.42
C PRO A 537 7.68 14.06 5.50
N SER A 538 7.45 14.43 6.77
CA SER A 538 8.25 13.94 7.91
C SER A 538 8.02 12.46 8.25
N GLN A 539 6.96 11.86 7.74
CA GLN A 539 6.60 10.45 7.96
C GLN A 539 6.88 9.56 6.74
N ILE A 540 7.29 10.16 5.62
CA ILE A 540 7.60 9.42 4.39
C ILE A 540 9.08 9.06 4.39
N ILE A 541 9.40 7.77 4.27
CA ILE A 541 10.77 7.28 4.04
C ILE A 541 11.09 7.29 2.54
N ASN A 542 12.40 7.34 2.20
CA ASN A 542 12.80 7.40 0.79
C ASN A 542 12.64 6.07 0.06
N SER A 543 12.76 4.94 0.75
CA SER A 543 12.84 3.61 0.12
C SER A 543 11.92 2.60 0.80
N ILE A 544 11.59 1.54 0.05
CA ILE A 544 10.87 0.35 0.51
C ILE A 544 11.85 -0.52 1.31
N ASN A 545 11.93 -0.35 2.61
CA ASN A 545 12.90 -1.07 3.45
C ASN A 545 12.36 -1.49 4.83
N THR A 546 11.03 -1.69 4.92
CA THR A 546 10.38 -2.14 6.17
C THR A 546 9.37 -3.26 5.88
#